data_43171b63e14abbcb0e88d272de071af9
#
_entry.id   43171b63e14abbcb0e88d272de071af9
#
_cell.length_a   1.000
_cell.length_b   1.000
_cell.length_c   1.000
_cell.angle_alpha   90.00
_cell.angle_beta   90.00
_cell.angle_gamma   90.00
#
_symmetry.space_group_name_H-M   'P 1'
#
loop_
_entity.id
_entity.type
_entity.pdbx_description
1 polymer ?
#
loop_
_entity_poly.entity_id
_entity_poly.type
_entity_poly.pdbx_seq_one_letter_code
_entity_poly.pdbx_strand_id
1 'polypeptide(L)'
;MAFSKRTYAKRRANRVKAADNDLTEFEWIALREAWAGCAYCGKTDVTLQKDCIQPIAHGGRYTLTNVVPACRSCNASKCESEVTSWMRRKKLDEKTFLERLAEIRSSLVLV
;
A
#
# COMPACT_ATOMS: atom_id res chain seq x y z
N MET A 1 -25.48 8.17 -13.40
CA MET A 1 -26.29 8.04 -12.17
C MET A 1 -25.43 8.39 -10.97
N ALA A 2 -25.86 9.35 -10.18
CA ALA A 2 -25.13 9.77 -8.99
C ALA A 2 -25.46 8.84 -7.82
N PHE A 3 -24.44 8.29 -7.18
CA PHE A 3 -24.61 7.49 -5.97
C PHE A 3 -24.37 8.36 -4.76
N SER A 4 -25.12 8.11 -3.68
CA SER A 4 -24.82 8.74 -2.41
C SER A 4 -23.44 8.27 -1.92
N LYS A 5 -22.79 9.06 -1.05
CA LYS A 5 -21.51 8.68 -0.47
C LYS A 5 -21.56 7.32 0.22
N ARG A 6 -22.69 7.01 0.86
CA ARG A 6 -22.91 5.73 1.55
C ARG A 6 -22.92 4.57 0.56
N THR A 7 -23.62 4.72 -0.57
CA THR A 7 -23.68 3.69 -1.61
C THR A 7 -22.30 3.46 -2.22
N TYR A 8 -21.55 4.52 -2.48
CA TYR A 8 -20.21 4.44 -3.02
C TYR A 8 -19.28 3.68 -2.06
N ALA A 9 -19.31 4.03 -0.77
CA ALA A 9 -18.48 3.38 0.23
C ALA A 9 -18.81 1.89 0.35
N LYS A 10 -20.08 1.51 0.31
CA LYS A 10 -20.51 0.11 0.35
C LYS A 10 -20.02 -0.65 -0.88
N ARG A 11 -20.12 -0.06 -2.07
CA ARG A 11 -19.60 -0.68 -3.30
C ARG A 11 -18.11 -0.87 -3.26
N ARG A 12 -17.38 0.10 -2.75
CA ARG A 12 -15.93 0.00 -2.58
C ARG A 12 -15.58 -1.13 -1.63
N ALA A 13 -16.27 -1.22 -0.50
CA ALA A 13 -16.04 -2.28 0.49
C ALA A 13 -16.30 -3.66 -0.12
N ASN A 14 -17.37 -3.81 -0.90
CA ASN A 14 -17.68 -5.06 -1.56
C ASN A 14 -16.64 -5.40 -2.63
N ARG A 15 -16.13 -4.42 -3.36
CA ARG A 15 -15.06 -4.62 -4.35
C ARG A 15 -13.79 -5.10 -3.68
N VAL A 16 -13.42 -4.53 -2.54
CA VAL A 16 -12.26 -4.96 -1.76
C VAL A 16 -12.43 -6.41 -1.30
N LYS A 17 -13.62 -6.78 -0.84
CA LYS A 17 -13.92 -8.15 -0.41
C LYS A 17 -13.90 -9.13 -1.58
N ALA A 18 -14.38 -8.71 -2.74
CA ALA A 18 -14.43 -9.55 -3.94
C ALA A 18 -13.07 -9.69 -4.62
N ALA A 19 -12.19 -8.71 -4.44
CA ALA A 19 -10.81 -8.82 -4.90
C ALA A 19 -10.09 -9.84 -4.03
N ASP A 20 -8.97 -10.40 -4.51
CA ASP A 20 -8.16 -11.37 -3.77
C ASP A 20 -7.52 -10.68 -2.56
N ASN A 21 -8.36 -10.28 -1.62
CA ASN A 21 -7.97 -9.53 -0.44
C ASN A 21 -7.62 -10.53 0.67
N ASP A 22 -6.48 -11.17 0.52
CA ASP A 22 -6.06 -12.26 1.38
C ASP A 22 -4.99 -11.87 2.40
N LEU A 23 -4.67 -10.57 2.51
CA LEU A 23 -3.69 -10.10 3.47
C LEU A 23 -4.16 -10.40 4.90
N THR A 24 -3.43 -11.23 5.61
CA THR A 24 -3.73 -11.56 6.99
C THR A 24 -3.13 -10.52 7.93
N GLU A 25 -3.64 -10.49 9.17
CA GLU A 25 -3.06 -9.62 10.20
C GLU A 25 -1.61 -10.01 10.48
N PHE A 26 -1.30 -11.30 10.45
CA PHE A 26 0.05 -11.79 10.64
C PHE A 26 1.00 -11.26 9.55
N GLU A 27 0.55 -11.29 8.31
CA GLU A 27 1.32 -10.75 7.18
C GLU A 27 1.51 -9.24 7.29
N TRP A 28 0.48 -8.52 7.74
CA TRP A 28 0.58 -7.09 7.96
C TRP A 28 1.64 -6.74 9.01
N ILE A 29 1.68 -7.50 10.10
CA ILE A 29 2.71 -7.32 11.12
C ILE A 29 4.10 -7.58 10.51
N ALA A 30 4.24 -8.65 9.74
CA ALA A 30 5.50 -8.97 9.07
C ALA A 30 5.96 -7.86 8.12
N LEU A 31 5.03 -7.26 7.38
CA LEU A 31 5.35 -6.14 6.49
C LEU A 31 5.83 -4.92 7.27
N ARG A 32 5.17 -4.59 8.37
CA ARG A 32 5.58 -3.46 9.20
C ARG A 32 6.98 -3.67 9.78
N GLU A 33 7.28 -4.88 10.22
CA GLU A 33 8.61 -5.21 10.74
C GLU A 33 9.67 -5.16 9.65
N ALA A 34 9.38 -5.68 8.47
CA ALA A 34 10.33 -5.71 7.37
C ALA A 34 10.68 -4.29 6.88
N TRP A 35 9.68 -3.42 6.74
CA TRP A 35 9.91 -2.05 6.29
C TRP A 35 10.43 -1.14 7.40
N ALA A 36 10.09 -1.42 8.65
CA ALA A 36 10.56 -0.68 9.84
C ALA A 36 10.25 0.81 9.78
N GLY A 37 9.10 1.17 9.20
CA GLY A 37 8.66 2.54 9.04
C GLY A 37 7.88 2.72 7.74
N CYS A 38 7.64 3.97 7.37
CA CYS A 38 6.97 4.27 6.11
C CYS A 38 7.82 3.79 4.93
N ALA A 39 7.23 2.98 4.05
CA ALA A 39 7.95 2.44 2.91
C ALA A 39 8.46 3.53 1.96
N TYR A 40 7.77 4.66 1.89
CA TYR A 40 8.09 5.72 0.94
C TYR A 40 9.04 6.78 1.48
N CYS A 41 8.79 7.30 2.67
CA CYS A 41 9.60 8.38 3.24
C CYS A 41 10.53 7.92 4.36
N GLY A 42 10.38 6.70 4.83
CA GLY A 42 11.24 6.14 5.87
C GLY A 42 10.93 6.61 7.29
N LYS A 43 9.88 7.40 7.46
CA LYS A 43 9.54 7.95 8.78
C LYS A 43 9.19 6.82 9.76
N THR A 44 9.79 6.88 10.95
CA THR A 44 9.50 5.96 12.05
C THR A 44 8.67 6.68 13.11
N ASP A 45 8.23 5.95 14.14
CA ASP A 45 7.46 6.51 15.26
C ASP A 45 6.16 7.20 14.83
N VAL A 46 5.53 6.68 13.78
CA VAL A 46 4.24 7.15 13.28
C VAL A 46 3.32 5.96 13.09
N THR A 47 2.03 6.20 13.17
CA THR A 47 1.04 5.19 12.83
C THR A 47 1.13 4.89 11.34
N LEU A 48 1.24 3.60 11.01
CA LEU A 48 1.36 3.17 9.62
C LEU A 48 0.04 2.61 9.12
N GLN A 49 -0.29 2.92 7.89
CA GLN A 49 -1.51 2.49 7.22
C GLN A 49 -1.16 1.52 6.09
N LYS A 50 -2.11 0.66 5.75
CA LYS A 50 -1.99 -0.23 4.61
C LYS A 50 -2.17 0.58 3.34
N ASP A 51 -1.15 0.61 2.48
CA ASP A 51 -1.25 1.26 1.18
C ASP A 51 -1.02 0.24 0.08
N CYS A 52 -1.88 0.23 -0.92
CA CYS A 52 -1.71 -0.60 -2.10
C CYS A 52 -0.81 0.12 -3.09
N ILE A 53 0.32 -0.50 -3.44
CA ILE A 53 1.25 0.05 -4.44
C ILE A 53 0.50 0.26 -5.76
N GLN A 54 -0.17 -0.79 -6.25
CA GLN A 54 -1.12 -0.69 -7.35
C GLN A 54 -2.49 -0.41 -6.71
N PRO A 55 -3.08 0.77 -6.94
CA PRO A 55 -4.35 1.12 -6.30
C PRO A 55 -5.48 0.15 -6.67
N ILE A 56 -6.41 -0.03 -5.74
CA ILE A 56 -7.60 -0.86 -5.98
C ILE A 56 -8.38 -0.35 -7.19
N ALA A 57 -8.47 0.96 -7.36
CA ALA A 57 -9.14 1.56 -8.52
C ALA A 57 -8.52 1.15 -9.85
N HIS A 58 -7.26 0.71 -9.85
CA HIS A 58 -6.52 0.29 -11.04
C HIS A 58 -6.20 -1.21 -11.02
N GLY A 59 -7.00 -2.00 -10.31
CA GLY A 59 -6.85 -3.46 -10.31
C GLY A 59 -5.98 -4.04 -9.21
N GLY A 60 -5.50 -3.21 -8.30
CA GLY A 60 -4.69 -3.68 -7.18
C GLY A 60 -5.52 -4.46 -6.16
N ARG A 61 -4.85 -5.24 -5.33
CA ARG A 61 -5.45 -6.11 -4.32
C ARG A 61 -4.74 -5.91 -2.99
N TYR A 62 -5.44 -6.16 -1.88
CA TYR A 62 -4.83 -6.21 -0.56
C TYR A 62 -4.15 -7.55 -0.37
N THR A 63 -2.95 -7.68 -0.93
CA THR A 63 -2.16 -8.90 -0.87
C THR A 63 -0.77 -8.59 -0.32
N LEU A 64 -0.08 -9.65 0.13
CA LEU A 64 1.27 -9.52 0.68
C LEU A 64 2.23 -8.82 -0.30
N THR A 65 2.06 -9.04 -1.61
CA THR A 65 2.95 -8.47 -2.62
C THR A 65 2.59 -7.06 -3.05
N ASN A 66 1.40 -6.57 -2.67
CA ASN A 66 0.93 -5.26 -3.13
C ASN A 66 0.72 -4.24 -2.01
N VAL A 67 0.82 -4.66 -0.75
CA VAL A 67 0.61 -3.77 0.39
C VAL A 67 1.94 -3.38 1.00
N VAL A 68 2.09 -2.11 1.32
CA VAL A 68 3.24 -1.61 2.09
C VAL A 68 2.73 -0.73 3.21
N PRO A 69 3.49 -0.63 4.32
CA PRO A 69 3.14 0.34 5.36
C PRO A 69 3.48 1.75 4.88
N ALA A 70 2.56 2.67 5.07
CA ALA A 70 2.76 4.07 4.70
C ALA A 70 2.28 4.97 5.81
N CYS A 71 2.98 6.07 6.04
CA CYS A 71 2.50 7.08 6.98
C CYS A 71 1.28 7.78 6.37
N ARG A 72 0.48 8.39 7.23
CA ARG A 72 -0.74 9.08 6.82
C ARG A 72 -0.49 10.11 5.72
N SER A 73 0.58 10.87 5.86
CA SER A 73 0.94 11.92 4.91
C SER A 73 1.25 11.37 3.52
N CYS A 74 2.09 10.34 3.44
CA CYS A 74 2.43 9.71 2.15
C CYS A 74 1.21 9.03 1.53
N ASN A 75 0.43 8.31 2.34
CA ASN A 75 -0.76 7.63 1.84
C ASN A 75 -1.77 8.61 1.25
N ALA A 76 -2.05 9.70 1.95
CA ALA A 76 -2.96 10.75 1.47
C ALA A 76 -2.42 11.44 0.21
N SER A 77 -1.13 11.72 0.17
CA SER A 77 -0.49 12.40 -0.97
C SER A 77 -0.48 11.50 -2.22
N LYS A 78 -0.14 10.23 -2.04
CA LYS A 78 -0.07 9.29 -3.16
C LYS A 78 -1.45 9.01 -3.76
N CYS A 79 -2.44 8.81 -2.90
CA CYS A 79 -3.81 8.52 -3.31
C CYS A 79 -3.85 7.41 -4.38
N GLU A 80 -4.36 7.67 -5.58
CA GLU A 80 -4.45 6.71 -6.68
C GLU A 80 -3.34 6.89 -7.71
N SER A 81 -2.32 7.68 -7.40
CA SER A 81 -1.22 7.94 -8.32
C SER A 81 -0.38 6.68 -8.56
N GLU A 82 0.21 6.60 -9.74
CA GLU A 82 1.22 5.60 -10.02
C GLU A 82 2.42 5.88 -9.11
N VAL A 83 2.94 4.83 -8.45
CA VAL A 83 3.87 4.98 -7.33
C VAL A 83 5.17 5.67 -7.72
N THR A 84 5.80 5.25 -8.83
CA THR A 84 7.11 5.81 -9.18
C THR A 84 7.01 7.25 -9.66
N SER A 85 5.99 7.57 -10.42
CA SER A 85 5.73 8.95 -10.86
C SER A 85 5.48 9.87 -9.67
N TRP A 86 4.68 9.41 -8.72
CA TRP A 86 4.42 10.16 -7.51
C TRP A 86 5.69 10.37 -6.68
N MET A 87 6.50 9.32 -6.51
CA MET A 87 7.76 9.42 -5.76
C MET A 87 8.72 10.43 -6.40
N ARG A 88 8.80 10.45 -7.72
CA ARG A 88 9.63 11.43 -8.43
C ARG A 88 9.16 12.85 -8.21
N ARG A 89 7.84 13.08 -8.28
CA ARG A 89 7.28 14.42 -8.03
C ARG A 89 7.58 14.88 -6.61
N LYS A 90 7.58 13.97 -5.65
CA LYS A 90 7.86 14.25 -4.24
C LYS A 90 9.35 14.24 -3.91
N LYS A 91 10.19 13.92 -4.88
CA LYS A 91 11.65 13.80 -4.69
C LYS A 91 12.00 12.79 -3.60
N LEU A 92 11.24 11.71 -3.55
CA LEU A 92 11.52 10.57 -2.67
C LEU A 92 12.50 9.62 -3.35
N ASP A 93 13.15 8.78 -2.54
CA ASP A 93 14.17 7.83 -3.03
C ASP A 93 13.51 6.59 -3.61
N GLU A 94 13.09 6.68 -4.87
CA GLU A 94 12.40 5.59 -5.57
C GLU A 94 13.32 4.37 -5.76
N LYS A 95 14.60 4.60 -5.97
CA LYS A 95 15.56 3.50 -6.17
C LYS A 95 15.65 2.62 -4.92
N THR A 96 15.84 3.21 -3.77
CA THR A 96 15.88 2.48 -2.51
C THR A 96 14.56 1.78 -2.23
N PHE A 97 13.45 2.46 -2.51
CA PHE A 97 12.12 1.85 -2.35
C PHE A 97 11.99 0.58 -3.20
N LEU A 98 12.34 0.65 -4.47
CA LEU A 98 12.20 -0.49 -5.39
C LEU A 98 13.14 -1.64 -5.00
N GLU A 99 14.35 -1.34 -4.58
CA GLU A 99 15.31 -2.35 -4.13
C GLU A 99 14.80 -3.06 -2.88
N ARG A 100 14.33 -2.31 -1.90
CA ARG A 100 13.77 -2.88 -0.68
C ARG A 100 12.49 -3.68 -0.95
N LEU A 101 11.65 -3.17 -1.84
CA LEU A 101 10.43 -3.87 -2.22
C LEU A 101 10.75 -5.26 -2.79
N ALA A 102 11.72 -5.34 -3.68
CA ALA A 102 12.15 -6.61 -4.27
C ALA A 102 12.69 -7.57 -3.21
N GLU A 103 13.53 -7.08 -2.30
CA GLU A 103 14.09 -7.88 -1.22
C GLU A 103 13.01 -8.41 -0.28
N ILE A 104 12.10 -7.54 0.13
CA ILE A 104 11.03 -7.89 1.07
C ILE A 104 10.07 -8.89 0.43
N ARG A 105 9.69 -8.67 -0.82
CA ARG A 105 8.83 -9.62 -1.54
C ARG A 105 9.48 -10.99 -1.62
N SER A 106 10.76 -11.06 -1.97
CA SER A 106 11.49 -12.33 -2.02
C SER A 106 11.53 -13.01 -0.67
N SER A 107 11.81 -12.26 0.39
CA SER A 107 11.92 -12.77 1.75
C SER A 107 10.59 -13.30 2.29
N LEU A 108 9.50 -12.61 2.06
CA LEU A 108 8.20 -12.96 2.65
C LEU A 108 7.41 -13.96 1.82
N VAL A 109 7.60 -13.98 0.50
CA VAL A 109 6.81 -14.84 -0.38
C VAL A 109 7.41 -16.24 -0.50
N LEU A 110 8.70 -16.39 -0.27
CA LEU A 110 9.39 -17.69 -0.39
C LEU A 110 9.22 -18.60 0.83
N VAL A 111 8.45 -18.19 1.82
CA VAL A 111 8.25 -18.99 3.03
C VAL A 111 7.12 -19.99 2.86
#